data_2a49a075bb4f083ce576ee58f22ea4aa
#
_entry.id   2a49a075bb4f083ce576ee58f22ea4aa
#
_cell.length_a   1.000
_cell.length_b   1.000
_cell.length_c   1.000
_cell.angle_alpha   90.00
_cell.angle_beta   90.00
_cell.angle_gamma   90.00
#
_symmetry.space_group_name_H-M   'P 1'
#
loop_
_entity.id
_entity.type
_entity.pdbx_description
1 polymer ?
#
loop_
_entity_poly.entity_id
_entity_poly.type
_entity_poly.pdbx_seq_one_letter_code
_entity_poly.pdbx_strand_id
1 'polypeptide(L)'
;EMQRSLVGSEMCIRDRLFVVSFTILLVGCDNDLGHQSPDDEWTAETLVSQADVERSGVDAWFRSETISDQIFSRMWLKSWKEDCPLKRSELRYLKVLHRNADGNPQRGEMVVNAAIADKVIDVFRRLYQADYRIERMVLIDNYDADDESSMRANNSSSFNFRFMTGSTTKISKHGLGLAIDINTLYNPYVKQKDDESWHIEPATGEPYAFDRENKTNIPYKIDHNDLAYRLFTEAGFEWGGDWTSLKDYQHFEIDL
;
A
#
# COMPACT_ATOMS: atom_id res chain seq x y z
N GLU A 1 48.59 -62.20 -41.64
CA GLU A 1 49.33 -61.83 -42.88
C GLU A 1 49.34 -60.31 -43.04
N MET A 2 50.53 -59.83 -43.11
CA MET A 2 51.08 -58.60 -43.73
C MET A 2 50.53 -57.27 -43.26
N GLN A 3 51.31 -56.55 -42.48
CA GLN A 3 52.41 -55.62 -42.78
C GLN A 3 52.08 -54.53 -43.82
N ARG A 4 52.13 -53.27 -43.39
CA ARG A 4 53.11 -52.19 -43.68
C ARG A 4 52.47 -50.84 -43.36
N SER A 5 53.00 -50.09 -42.39
CA SER A 5 54.16 -49.16 -42.47
C SER A 5 53.93 -48.00 -43.47
N LEU A 6 53.92 -46.79 -42.93
CA LEU A 6 54.78 -45.63 -43.26
C LEU A 6 54.14 -44.36 -42.75
N VAL A 7 54.69 -43.74 -41.73
CA VAL A 7 55.61 -42.59 -41.75
C VAL A 7 54.99 -41.27 -42.26
N GLY A 8 54.84 -40.33 -41.33
CA GLY A 8 55.41 -38.99 -41.44
C GLY A 8 54.53 -37.90 -41.92
N SER A 9 54.12 -36.99 -41.07
CA SER A 9 54.70 -35.66 -41.14
C SER A 9 54.04 -34.79 -40.00
N GLU A 10 54.93 -34.27 -39.19
CA GLU A 10 54.61 -33.24 -38.23
C GLU A 10 54.14 -31.99 -38.97
N MET A 11 52.97 -31.46 -38.59
CA MET A 11 52.62 -30.13 -38.98
C MET A 11 52.12 -29.40 -37.75
N CYS A 12 52.99 -28.54 -37.24
CA CYS A 12 52.66 -27.57 -36.17
C CYS A 12 51.45 -26.71 -36.55
N ILE A 13 50.38 -26.93 -35.88
CA ILE A 13 49.27 -25.98 -35.92
C ILE A 13 49.39 -25.11 -34.66
N ARG A 14 49.79 -23.85 -34.89
CA ARG A 14 49.78 -22.79 -33.88
C ARG A 14 48.36 -22.59 -33.45
N ASP A 15 48.01 -22.99 -32.24
CA ASP A 15 46.75 -22.65 -31.56
C ASP A 15 46.70 -21.13 -31.35
N ARG A 16 45.93 -20.48 -32.18
CA ARG A 16 45.44 -19.12 -31.89
C ARG A 16 44.20 -19.25 -31.02
N LEU A 17 44.36 -19.07 -29.72
CA LEU A 17 43.26 -18.79 -28.81
C LEU A 17 42.58 -17.48 -29.23
N PHE A 18 41.44 -17.60 -29.88
CA PHE A 18 40.51 -16.48 -30.02
C PHE A 18 39.76 -16.35 -28.70
N VAL A 19 40.20 -15.42 -27.86
CA VAL A 19 39.40 -14.94 -26.73
C VAL A 19 38.26 -14.11 -27.34
N VAL A 20 37.10 -14.73 -27.51
CA VAL A 20 35.85 -13.99 -27.80
C VAL A 20 35.43 -13.34 -26.50
N SER A 21 35.76 -12.06 -26.35
CA SER A 21 35.25 -11.22 -25.29
C SER A 21 33.73 -11.01 -25.50
N PHE A 22 32.91 -11.78 -24.80
CA PHE A 22 31.45 -11.58 -24.78
C PHE A 22 31.18 -10.38 -23.87
N THR A 23 31.13 -9.19 -24.48
CA THR A 23 30.62 -8.01 -23.79
C THR A 23 29.10 -8.19 -23.68
N ILE A 24 28.61 -8.64 -22.51
CA ILE A 24 27.21 -8.61 -22.19
C ILE A 24 26.85 -7.13 -22.06
N LEU A 25 26.28 -6.56 -23.11
CA LEU A 25 25.50 -5.33 -22.98
C LEU A 25 24.27 -5.67 -22.14
N LEU A 26 24.35 -5.36 -20.84
CA LEU A 26 23.16 -5.20 -20.03
C LEU A 26 22.42 -4.00 -20.60
N VAL A 27 21.52 -4.25 -21.53
CA VAL A 27 20.46 -3.30 -21.86
C VAL A 27 19.54 -3.32 -20.65
N GLY A 28 19.86 -2.48 -19.66
CA GLY A 28 18.91 -2.09 -18.66
C GLY A 28 17.77 -1.43 -19.43
N CYS A 29 16.58 -1.99 -19.39
CA CYS A 29 15.38 -1.24 -19.68
C CYS A 29 15.22 -0.20 -18.54
N ASP A 30 15.95 0.90 -18.63
CA ASP A 30 15.58 2.10 -17.94
C ASP A 30 14.24 2.52 -18.58
N ASN A 31 13.14 2.20 -17.92
CA ASN A 31 11.91 2.94 -18.13
C ASN A 31 12.26 4.39 -17.76
N ASP A 32 12.54 5.20 -18.75
CA ASP A 32 12.74 6.63 -18.58
C ASP A 32 11.38 7.22 -18.13
N LEU A 33 11.14 7.20 -16.81
CA LEU A 33 9.92 7.72 -16.19
C LEU A 33 9.84 9.26 -16.32
N GLY A 34 10.79 9.88 -17.03
CA GLY A 34 10.94 11.32 -17.02
C GLY A 34 11.25 11.86 -15.62
N HIS A 35 11.79 13.06 -15.54
CA HIS A 35 12.02 13.70 -14.24
C HIS A 35 10.67 14.04 -13.57
N GLN A 36 10.47 13.58 -12.33
CA GLN A 36 9.27 13.84 -11.54
C GLN A 36 9.59 14.71 -10.32
N SER A 37 8.64 15.59 -10.00
CA SER A 37 8.71 16.51 -8.87
C SER A 37 7.50 16.32 -7.94
N PRO A 38 7.66 16.59 -6.62
CA PRO A 38 6.52 16.66 -5.70
C PRO A 38 5.46 17.71 -6.10
N ASP A 39 5.83 18.70 -6.91
CA ASP A 39 4.96 19.79 -7.37
C ASP A 39 4.19 19.46 -8.66
N ASP A 40 4.53 18.36 -9.32
CA ASP A 40 3.77 17.89 -10.49
C ASP A 40 2.33 17.54 -10.12
N GLU A 41 1.45 17.49 -11.14
CA GLU A 41 0.10 16.99 -10.95
C GLU A 41 0.12 15.63 -10.27
N TRP A 42 -0.59 15.53 -9.13
CA TRP A 42 -0.55 14.33 -8.31
C TRP A 42 -1.55 13.29 -8.82
N THR A 43 -1.04 12.23 -9.39
CA THR A 43 -1.82 11.06 -9.76
C THR A 43 -1.34 9.86 -8.94
N ALA A 44 -2.24 9.30 -8.13
CA ALA A 44 -1.95 8.09 -7.36
C ALA A 44 -1.57 6.92 -8.29
N GLU A 45 -0.85 5.95 -7.77
CA GLU A 45 -0.26 4.80 -8.49
C GLU A 45 0.86 5.16 -9.49
N THR A 46 1.22 6.44 -9.61
CA THR A 46 2.37 6.84 -10.43
C THR A 46 3.66 6.40 -9.74
N LEU A 47 4.50 5.65 -10.44
CA LEU A 47 5.85 5.29 -9.96
C LEU A 47 6.74 6.54 -9.97
N VAL A 48 7.59 6.65 -8.97
CA VAL A 48 8.59 7.73 -8.83
C VAL A 48 9.97 7.09 -8.77
N SER A 49 10.94 7.68 -9.47
CA SER A 49 12.30 7.17 -9.37
C SER A 49 12.90 7.48 -7.99
N GLN A 50 13.70 6.57 -7.46
CA GLN A 50 14.42 6.81 -6.21
C GLN A 50 15.32 8.05 -6.32
N ALA A 51 15.90 8.32 -7.50
CA ALA A 51 16.72 9.49 -7.75
C ALA A 51 15.92 10.81 -7.66
N ASP A 52 14.65 10.83 -8.07
CA ASP A 52 13.79 12.01 -7.94
C ASP A 52 13.40 12.26 -6.48
N VAL A 53 13.15 11.18 -5.72
CA VAL A 53 12.87 11.29 -4.28
C VAL A 53 14.09 11.86 -3.55
N GLU A 54 15.28 11.38 -3.83
CA GLU A 54 16.53 11.84 -3.22
C GLU A 54 16.83 13.31 -3.58
N ARG A 55 16.60 13.68 -4.84
CA ARG A 55 16.83 15.04 -5.32
C ARG A 55 15.93 16.07 -4.64
N SER A 56 14.65 15.73 -4.44
CA SER A 56 13.68 16.63 -3.82
C SER A 56 13.70 16.55 -2.29
N GLY A 57 14.31 15.52 -1.74
CA GLY A 57 14.19 15.17 -0.33
C GLY A 57 12.85 14.48 -0.02
N VAL A 58 12.89 13.45 0.83
CA VAL A 58 11.72 12.61 1.15
C VAL A 58 10.54 13.44 1.67
N ASP A 59 10.80 14.40 2.55
CA ASP A 59 9.76 15.20 3.20
C ASP A 59 8.88 15.98 2.22
N ALA A 60 9.44 16.38 1.06
CA ALA A 60 8.70 17.13 0.05
C ALA A 60 7.54 16.36 -0.58
N TRP A 61 7.57 15.02 -0.48
CA TRP A 61 6.56 14.13 -1.05
C TRP A 61 5.41 13.79 -0.08
N PHE A 62 5.46 14.29 1.16
CA PHE A 62 4.47 14.06 2.20
C PHE A 62 3.76 15.35 2.56
N ARG A 63 2.54 15.53 2.04
CA ARG A 63 1.80 16.79 2.16
C ARG A 63 0.37 16.56 2.62
N SER A 64 -0.10 17.44 3.47
CA SER A 64 -1.49 17.54 3.89
C SER A 64 -2.09 18.81 3.28
N GLU A 65 -3.08 18.65 2.43
CA GLU A 65 -3.70 19.75 1.68
C GLU A 65 -5.20 19.84 2.00
N THR A 66 -5.77 21.01 1.77
CA THR A 66 -7.24 21.17 1.79
C THR A 66 -7.84 20.42 0.59
N ILE A 67 -9.07 19.92 0.77
CA ILE A 67 -9.76 19.23 -0.32
C ILE A 67 -10.06 20.24 -1.46
N SER A 68 -9.44 20.07 -2.62
CA SER A 68 -9.69 20.88 -3.81
C SER A 68 -11.05 20.54 -4.46
N ASP A 69 -11.54 21.37 -5.38
CA ASP A 69 -12.78 21.06 -6.10
C ASP A 69 -12.63 19.80 -6.96
N GLN A 70 -11.45 19.57 -7.51
CA GLN A 70 -11.13 18.37 -8.28
C GLN A 70 -11.24 17.11 -7.40
N ILE A 71 -10.62 17.11 -6.22
CA ILE A 71 -10.72 15.98 -5.28
C ILE A 71 -12.15 15.82 -4.79
N PHE A 72 -12.82 16.92 -4.40
CA PHE A 72 -14.18 16.86 -3.92
C PHE A 72 -15.17 16.30 -4.96
N SER A 73 -14.97 16.61 -6.25
CA SER A 73 -15.80 16.07 -7.31
C SER A 73 -15.68 14.54 -7.46
N ARG A 74 -14.51 13.95 -7.12
CA ARG A 74 -14.33 12.50 -7.08
C ARG A 74 -15.09 11.86 -5.91
N MET A 75 -15.18 12.58 -4.77
CA MET A 75 -15.80 12.11 -3.53
C MET A 75 -17.32 12.27 -3.51
N TRP A 76 -17.84 13.22 -4.28
CA TRP A 76 -19.25 13.61 -4.25
C TRP A 76 -20.19 12.46 -4.62
N LEU A 77 -21.17 12.16 -3.74
CA LEU A 77 -22.12 11.05 -3.81
C LEU A 77 -21.48 9.65 -3.74
N LYS A 78 -20.18 9.57 -3.44
CA LYS A 78 -19.44 8.32 -3.18
C LYS A 78 -19.04 8.27 -1.71
N SER A 79 -17.79 8.58 -1.40
CA SER A 79 -17.33 8.65 0.00
C SER A 79 -17.91 9.85 0.76
N TRP A 80 -18.27 10.93 0.09
CA TRP A 80 -18.99 12.06 0.65
C TRP A 80 -20.45 12.07 0.16
N LYS A 81 -21.42 12.01 1.08
CA LYS A 81 -22.87 12.04 0.80
C LYS A 81 -23.50 13.32 1.35
N GLU A 82 -24.70 13.67 0.84
CA GLU A 82 -25.40 14.91 1.22
C GLU A 82 -25.68 15.01 2.72
N ASP A 83 -25.87 13.88 3.39
CA ASP A 83 -26.11 13.77 4.83
C ASP A 83 -24.82 13.63 5.67
N CYS A 84 -23.65 13.76 5.06
CA CYS A 84 -22.39 13.76 5.77
C CYS A 84 -22.30 14.99 6.70
N PRO A 85 -22.12 14.81 8.02
CA PRO A 85 -22.11 15.94 8.96
C PRO A 85 -20.79 16.72 8.92
N LEU A 86 -19.72 16.14 8.37
CA LEU A 86 -18.43 16.80 8.29
C LEU A 86 -18.43 17.85 7.19
N LYS A 87 -17.88 19.02 7.50
CA LYS A 87 -17.58 20.01 6.47
C LYS A 87 -16.34 19.60 5.70
N ARG A 88 -16.28 19.96 4.43
CA ARG A 88 -15.08 19.74 3.59
C ARG A 88 -13.80 20.28 4.24
N SER A 89 -13.90 21.41 4.97
CA SER A 89 -12.77 22.02 5.70
C SER A 89 -12.26 21.19 6.88
N GLU A 90 -13.05 20.23 7.37
CA GLU A 90 -12.67 19.32 8.45
C GLU A 90 -11.92 18.08 7.95
N LEU A 91 -11.74 17.97 6.64
CA LEU A 91 -10.96 16.92 6.00
C LEU A 91 -9.69 17.48 5.36
N ARG A 92 -8.71 16.59 5.17
CA ARG A 92 -7.46 16.84 4.45
C ARG A 92 -7.22 15.75 3.41
N TYR A 93 -6.73 16.18 2.26
CA TYR A 93 -6.19 15.31 1.23
C TYR A 93 -4.70 15.12 1.49
N LEU A 94 -4.29 13.90 1.68
CA LEU A 94 -2.90 13.54 1.91
C LEU A 94 -2.28 13.05 0.60
N LYS A 95 -1.13 13.63 0.27
CA LYS A 95 -0.21 13.16 -0.75
C LYS A 95 0.94 12.47 -0.04
N VAL A 96 1.20 11.21 -0.35
CA VAL A 96 2.24 10.43 0.30
C VAL A 96 2.98 9.58 -0.72
N LEU A 97 4.20 9.17 -0.41
CA LEU A 97 4.84 8.04 -1.09
C LEU A 97 4.66 6.79 -0.25
N HIS A 98 4.51 5.67 -0.93
CA HIS A 98 4.62 4.34 -0.32
C HIS A 98 5.54 3.44 -1.15
N ARG A 99 6.03 2.36 -0.56
CA ARG A 99 6.69 1.29 -1.30
C ARG A 99 5.62 0.33 -1.77
N ASN A 100 5.44 0.20 -3.08
CA ASN A 100 4.46 -0.73 -3.64
C ASN A 100 4.86 -2.21 -3.45
N ALA A 101 4.13 -3.15 -4.03
CA ALA A 101 4.42 -4.59 -3.95
C ALA A 101 5.85 -4.95 -4.36
N ASP A 102 6.39 -4.27 -5.37
CA ASP A 102 7.75 -4.49 -5.88
C ASP A 102 8.82 -3.75 -5.07
N GLY A 103 8.41 -2.88 -4.13
CA GLY A 103 9.29 -2.04 -3.32
C GLY A 103 9.67 -0.71 -3.98
N ASN A 104 9.07 -0.38 -5.12
CA ASN A 104 9.32 0.88 -5.80
C ASN A 104 8.58 2.03 -5.13
N PRO A 105 9.15 3.26 -5.10
CA PRO A 105 8.42 4.43 -4.68
C PRO A 105 7.22 4.68 -5.59
N GLN A 106 6.06 4.87 -4.99
CA GLN A 106 4.81 5.10 -5.70
C GLN A 106 3.99 6.17 -5.00
N ARG A 107 3.33 7.04 -5.79
CA ARG A 107 2.43 8.06 -5.25
C ARG A 107 1.17 7.41 -4.72
N GLY A 108 0.84 7.73 -3.47
CA GLY A 108 -0.41 7.36 -2.82
C GLY A 108 -1.23 8.59 -2.45
N GLU A 109 -2.52 8.37 -2.21
CA GLU A 109 -3.45 9.40 -1.78
C GLU A 109 -4.40 8.87 -0.72
N MET A 110 -4.82 9.74 0.20
CA MET A 110 -5.78 9.41 1.24
C MET A 110 -6.55 10.67 1.68
N VAL A 111 -7.78 10.51 2.13
CA VAL A 111 -8.52 11.58 2.80
C VAL A 111 -8.72 11.19 4.26
N VAL A 112 -8.35 12.10 5.18
CA VAL A 112 -8.49 11.90 6.62
C VAL A 112 -9.09 13.13 7.28
N ASN A 113 -9.51 13.01 8.53
CA ASN A 113 -9.89 14.16 9.36
C ASN A 113 -8.70 15.10 9.56
N ALA A 114 -8.96 16.41 9.51
CA ALA A 114 -7.92 17.43 9.67
C ALA A 114 -7.18 17.34 11.02
N ALA A 115 -7.88 16.88 12.07
CA ALA A 115 -7.30 16.76 13.40
C ALA A 115 -6.18 15.72 13.52
N ILE A 116 -6.17 14.71 12.61
CA ILE A 116 -5.18 13.63 12.64
C ILE A 116 -4.19 13.67 11.46
N ALA A 117 -4.37 14.59 10.53
CA ALA A 117 -3.65 14.61 9.26
C ALA A 117 -2.12 14.61 9.44
N ASP A 118 -1.59 15.42 10.33
CA ASP A 118 -0.14 15.53 10.58
C ASP A 118 0.43 14.25 11.19
N LYS A 119 -0.33 13.61 12.11
CA LYS A 119 0.07 12.31 12.69
C LYS A 119 0.15 11.22 11.61
N VAL A 120 -0.85 11.18 10.72
CA VAL A 120 -0.92 10.20 9.64
C VAL A 120 0.20 10.41 8.63
N ILE A 121 0.50 11.65 8.26
CA ILE A 121 1.64 12.00 7.41
C ILE A 121 2.96 11.51 8.02
N ASP A 122 3.16 11.74 9.32
CA ASP A 122 4.37 11.28 10.01
C ASP A 122 4.50 9.76 10.00
N VAL A 123 3.41 9.04 10.28
CA VAL A 123 3.40 7.57 10.22
C VAL A 123 3.76 7.06 8.83
N PHE A 124 3.10 7.55 7.78
CA PHE A 124 3.39 7.09 6.41
C PHE A 124 4.80 7.44 5.94
N ARG A 125 5.34 8.60 6.33
CA ARG A 125 6.73 8.97 6.04
C ARG A 125 7.70 7.99 6.69
N ARG A 126 7.49 7.64 7.96
CA ARG A 126 8.34 6.68 8.69
C ARG A 126 8.22 5.27 8.11
N LEU A 127 7.02 4.84 7.71
CA LEU A 127 6.81 3.57 7.00
C LEU A 127 7.59 3.53 5.68
N TYR A 128 7.49 4.61 4.88
CA TYR A 128 8.22 4.72 3.62
C TYR A 128 9.74 4.66 3.82
N GLN A 129 10.27 5.41 4.80
CA GLN A 129 11.71 5.44 5.12
C GLN A 129 12.24 4.10 5.62
N ALA A 130 11.38 3.26 6.20
CA ALA A 130 11.71 1.91 6.65
C ALA A 130 11.46 0.83 5.58
N ASP A 131 11.22 1.21 4.32
CA ASP A 131 10.91 0.33 3.20
C ASP A 131 9.67 -0.58 3.45
N TYR A 132 8.75 -0.14 4.33
CA TYR A 132 7.51 -0.86 4.59
C TYR A 132 6.61 -0.85 3.36
N ARG A 133 6.13 -2.01 2.97
CA ARG A 133 5.35 -2.16 1.74
C ARG A 133 3.87 -1.97 1.99
N ILE A 134 3.28 -1.07 1.23
CA ILE A 134 1.84 -0.89 1.09
C ILE A 134 1.53 -1.09 -0.39
N GLU A 135 0.74 -2.13 -0.70
CA GLU A 135 0.56 -2.51 -2.10
C GLU A 135 -0.15 -1.43 -2.90
N ARG A 136 -1.22 -0.87 -2.33
CA ARG A 136 -2.04 0.17 -2.98
C ARG A 136 -2.52 1.21 -1.97
N MET A 137 -2.59 2.45 -2.43
CA MET A 137 -3.11 3.56 -1.64
C MET A 137 -3.76 4.60 -2.55
N VAL A 138 -5.05 4.40 -2.82
CA VAL A 138 -5.89 5.31 -3.62
C VAL A 138 -7.17 5.63 -2.86
N LEU A 139 -7.85 6.73 -3.24
CA LEU A 139 -9.16 7.04 -2.65
C LEU A 139 -10.14 5.88 -2.89
N ILE A 140 -10.94 5.57 -1.88
CA ILE A 140 -11.99 4.56 -1.98
C ILE A 140 -13.01 4.88 -3.08
N ASP A 141 -13.08 6.14 -3.48
CA ASP A 141 -13.90 6.66 -4.57
C ASP A 141 -13.56 6.05 -5.93
N ASN A 142 -12.34 5.53 -6.10
CA ASN A 142 -11.92 4.75 -7.28
C ASN A 142 -12.66 3.40 -7.37
N TYR A 143 -13.27 2.97 -6.26
CA TYR A 143 -14.10 1.77 -6.13
C TYR A 143 -15.57 2.14 -5.88
N ASP A 144 -16.01 3.33 -6.28
CA ASP A 144 -17.36 3.86 -6.04
C ASP A 144 -17.76 3.86 -4.56
N ALA A 145 -16.77 4.02 -3.67
CA ALA A 145 -16.89 3.93 -2.20
C ALA A 145 -17.41 2.56 -1.70
N ASP A 146 -17.24 1.49 -2.50
CA ASP A 146 -17.53 0.13 -2.11
C ASP A 146 -16.34 -0.50 -1.36
N ASP A 147 -16.54 -0.76 -0.06
CA ASP A 147 -15.50 -1.27 0.82
C ASP A 147 -14.99 -2.65 0.37
N GLU A 148 -15.90 -3.58 -0.03
CA GLU A 148 -15.52 -4.92 -0.43
C GLU A 148 -14.61 -4.92 -1.66
N SER A 149 -14.94 -4.12 -2.67
CA SER A 149 -14.12 -3.99 -3.89
C SER A 149 -12.76 -3.36 -3.60
N SER A 150 -12.72 -2.34 -2.74
CA SER A 150 -11.48 -1.68 -2.31
C SER A 150 -10.59 -2.65 -1.52
N MET A 151 -11.15 -3.36 -0.54
CA MET A 151 -10.42 -4.32 0.29
C MET A 151 -9.90 -5.50 -0.53
N ARG A 152 -10.69 -6.01 -1.48
CA ARG A 152 -10.28 -7.08 -2.39
C ARG A 152 -9.08 -6.69 -3.25
N ALA A 153 -8.96 -5.41 -3.60
CA ALA A 153 -7.82 -4.86 -4.34
C ALA A 153 -6.60 -4.57 -3.45
N ASN A 154 -6.63 -4.97 -2.17
CA ASN A 154 -5.60 -4.67 -1.16
C ASN A 154 -5.33 -3.17 -1.01
N ASN A 155 -6.36 -2.34 -1.16
CA ASN A 155 -6.24 -0.90 -1.05
C ASN A 155 -6.20 -0.44 0.40
N SER A 156 -5.27 0.43 0.73
CA SER A 156 -5.22 1.14 2.01
C SER A 156 -5.99 2.44 1.91
N SER A 157 -6.95 2.69 2.80
CA SER A 157 -7.88 3.81 2.70
C SER A 157 -8.29 4.35 4.09
N SER A 158 -9.04 5.45 4.11
CA SER A 158 -9.53 6.06 5.35
C SER A 158 -10.96 6.57 5.21
N PHE A 159 -11.16 7.82 4.78
CA PHE A 159 -12.47 8.44 4.78
C PHE A 159 -13.46 7.76 3.82
N ASN A 160 -14.57 7.28 4.38
CA ASN A 160 -15.74 6.80 3.67
C ASN A 160 -16.98 7.00 4.55
N PHE A 161 -17.79 8.03 4.24
CA PHE A 161 -18.95 8.35 5.08
C PHE A 161 -20.00 7.24 5.02
N ARG A 162 -20.18 6.59 6.15
CA ARG A 162 -21.22 5.60 6.43
C ARG A 162 -21.52 5.48 7.90
N PHE A 163 -22.69 4.97 8.22
CA PHE A 163 -23.01 4.56 9.58
C PHE A 163 -22.37 3.20 9.90
N MET A 164 -22.18 2.93 11.18
CA MET A 164 -21.76 1.60 11.64
C MET A 164 -22.80 0.55 11.23
N THR A 165 -22.34 -0.64 10.91
CA THR A 165 -23.20 -1.77 10.56
C THR A 165 -24.24 -2.01 11.64
N GLY A 166 -25.53 -2.01 11.24
CA GLY A 166 -26.68 -2.15 12.16
C GLY A 166 -27.09 -0.88 12.91
N SER A 167 -26.50 0.28 12.61
CA SER A 167 -26.87 1.58 13.17
C SER A 167 -27.31 2.56 12.08
N THR A 168 -28.28 3.40 12.40
CA THR A 168 -28.71 4.53 11.56
C THR A 168 -28.31 5.89 12.15
N THR A 169 -27.62 5.88 13.30
CA THR A 169 -27.28 7.11 14.04
C THR A 169 -25.80 7.20 14.42
N LYS A 170 -25.11 6.06 14.56
CA LYS A 170 -23.68 6.04 14.88
C LYS A 170 -22.88 6.01 13.60
N ILE A 171 -22.12 7.07 13.36
CA ILE A 171 -21.20 7.16 12.22
C ILE A 171 -19.98 6.28 12.53
N SER A 172 -19.47 5.57 11.50
CA SER A 172 -18.24 4.81 11.64
C SER A 172 -17.03 5.73 11.77
N LYS A 173 -15.92 5.23 12.32
CA LYS A 173 -14.67 5.99 12.38
C LYS A 173 -14.16 6.38 10.99
N HIS A 174 -14.34 5.51 9.98
CA HIS A 174 -14.10 5.86 8.58
C HIS A 174 -15.00 7.01 8.11
N GLY A 175 -16.27 7.01 8.52
CA GLY A 175 -17.21 8.09 8.20
C GLY A 175 -16.83 9.43 8.84
N LEU A 176 -15.99 9.41 9.86
CA LEU A 176 -15.43 10.61 10.51
C LEU A 176 -14.01 10.92 10.02
N GLY A 177 -13.41 10.09 9.16
CA GLY A 177 -12.02 10.19 8.73
C GLY A 177 -11.01 9.96 9.85
N LEU A 178 -11.40 9.20 10.90
CA LEU A 178 -10.62 8.90 12.11
C LEU A 178 -10.13 7.45 12.16
N ALA A 179 -10.31 6.70 11.09
CA ALA A 179 -9.80 5.35 10.94
C ALA A 179 -9.01 5.20 9.64
N ILE A 180 -8.04 4.28 9.65
CA ILE A 180 -7.16 3.97 8.53
C ILE A 180 -7.05 2.45 8.44
N ASP A 181 -7.28 1.93 7.23
CA ASP A 181 -7.07 0.53 6.90
C ASP A 181 -5.81 0.36 6.05
N ILE A 182 -4.99 -0.63 6.39
CA ILE A 182 -3.70 -0.89 5.75
C ILE A 182 -3.65 -2.32 5.20
N ASN A 183 -3.30 -2.48 3.90
CA ASN A 183 -3.11 -3.78 3.24
C ASN A 183 -4.26 -4.75 3.53
N THR A 184 -5.45 -4.32 3.18
CA THR A 184 -6.74 -4.82 3.65
C THR A 184 -7.02 -6.28 3.30
N LEU A 185 -6.63 -6.75 2.09
CA LEU A 185 -6.86 -8.14 1.66
C LEU A 185 -6.22 -9.17 2.59
N TYR A 186 -5.01 -8.88 3.07
CA TYR A 186 -4.22 -9.79 3.89
C TYR A 186 -4.43 -9.59 5.40
N ASN A 187 -5.21 -8.57 5.76
CA ASN A 187 -5.52 -8.21 7.15
C ASN A 187 -7.04 -8.07 7.34
N PRO A 188 -7.81 -9.14 7.09
CA PRO A 188 -9.26 -9.04 7.01
C PRO A 188 -9.92 -8.72 8.35
N TYR A 189 -11.12 -8.14 8.26
CA TYR A 189 -12.10 -8.13 9.34
C TYR A 189 -12.66 -9.53 9.53
N VAL A 190 -12.82 -9.98 10.78
CA VAL A 190 -13.30 -11.32 11.13
C VAL A 190 -14.24 -11.23 12.33
N LYS A 191 -15.49 -11.65 12.13
CA LYS A 191 -16.51 -11.68 13.19
C LYS A 191 -17.26 -13.00 13.16
N GLN A 192 -17.42 -13.64 14.32
CA GLN A 192 -18.35 -14.75 14.47
C GLN A 192 -19.78 -14.23 14.59
N LYS A 193 -20.71 -14.82 13.82
CA LYS A 193 -22.13 -14.51 13.87
C LYS A 193 -22.82 -15.35 14.93
N ASP A 194 -24.07 -15.02 15.25
CA ASP A 194 -24.87 -15.73 16.25
C ASP A 194 -25.16 -17.20 15.84
N ASP A 195 -25.14 -17.52 14.55
CA ASP A 195 -25.29 -18.86 13.99
C ASP A 195 -23.96 -19.64 13.90
N GLU A 196 -22.93 -19.16 14.58
CA GLU A 196 -21.56 -19.71 14.61
C GLU A 196 -20.81 -19.62 13.26
N SER A 197 -21.43 -19.13 12.20
CA SER A 197 -20.73 -18.84 10.94
C SER A 197 -19.79 -17.62 11.08
N TRP A 198 -18.85 -17.51 10.14
CA TRP A 198 -17.92 -16.38 10.13
C TRP A 198 -18.32 -15.34 9.09
N HIS A 199 -18.19 -14.09 9.47
CA HIS A 199 -18.24 -12.94 8.56
C HIS A 199 -16.83 -12.42 8.39
N ILE A 200 -16.35 -12.42 7.14
CA ILE A 200 -14.98 -12.03 6.78
C ILE A 200 -15.07 -10.98 5.68
N GLU A 201 -14.38 -9.86 5.87
CA GLU A 201 -14.30 -8.79 4.88
C GLU A 201 -12.81 -8.41 4.65
N PRO A 202 -12.35 -8.39 3.39
CA PRO A 202 -13.07 -8.86 2.21
C PRO A 202 -13.27 -10.38 2.24
N ALA A 203 -14.31 -10.88 1.57
CA ALA A 203 -14.57 -12.33 1.54
C ALA A 203 -13.36 -13.13 0.98
N THR A 204 -12.61 -12.54 0.06
CA THR A 204 -11.37 -13.10 -0.48
C THR A 204 -10.21 -13.14 0.51
N GLY A 205 -10.33 -12.48 1.67
CA GLY A 205 -9.36 -12.50 2.76
C GLY A 205 -9.47 -13.74 3.67
N GLU A 206 -10.46 -14.64 3.45
CA GLU A 206 -10.66 -15.84 4.27
C GLU A 206 -9.37 -16.67 4.51
N PRO A 207 -8.50 -16.90 3.51
CA PRO A 207 -7.26 -17.66 3.73
C PRO A 207 -6.32 -17.05 4.76
N TYR A 208 -6.47 -15.76 5.07
CA TYR A 208 -5.63 -14.96 5.96
C TYR A 208 -6.28 -14.66 7.31
N ALA A 209 -7.55 -15.10 7.51
CA ALA A 209 -8.36 -14.71 8.66
C ALA A 209 -7.98 -15.47 9.96
N PHE A 210 -7.57 -16.72 9.85
CA PHE A 210 -7.41 -17.62 10.99
C PHE A 210 -5.98 -18.12 11.15
N ASP A 211 -5.66 -18.55 12.38
CA ASP A 211 -4.35 -19.14 12.74
C ASP A 211 -3.17 -18.21 12.38
N ARG A 212 -3.39 -16.90 12.49
CA ARG A 212 -2.41 -15.89 12.06
C ARG A 212 -1.12 -15.95 12.86
N GLU A 213 -1.16 -16.40 14.12
CA GLU A 213 0.02 -16.53 14.97
C GLU A 213 1.01 -17.58 14.42
N ASN A 214 0.49 -18.70 13.90
CA ASN A 214 1.30 -19.79 13.37
C ASN A 214 1.64 -19.64 11.88
N LYS A 215 0.86 -18.83 11.13
CA LYS A 215 1.11 -18.56 9.72
C LYS A 215 2.18 -17.48 9.56
N THR A 216 3.34 -17.86 9.05
CA THR A 216 4.48 -16.95 8.80
C THR A 216 4.50 -16.38 7.37
N ASN A 217 3.67 -16.92 6.48
CA ASN A 217 3.66 -16.60 5.05
C ASN A 217 2.47 -15.74 4.59
N ILE A 218 1.76 -15.09 5.52
CA ILE A 218 0.74 -14.10 5.16
C ILE A 218 1.45 -12.84 4.66
N PRO A 219 1.25 -12.45 3.38
CA PRO A 219 1.82 -11.22 2.87
C PRO A 219 1.31 -10.01 3.67
N TYR A 220 2.15 -9.00 3.87
CA TYR A 220 1.78 -7.75 4.56
C TYR A 220 1.07 -7.94 5.92
N LYS A 221 1.33 -9.06 6.61
CA LYS A 221 0.68 -9.38 7.88
C LYS A 221 0.93 -8.29 8.92
N ILE A 222 -0.15 -7.74 9.48
CA ILE A 222 -0.09 -6.86 10.63
C ILE A 222 -0.31 -7.70 11.89
N ASP A 223 0.62 -7.59 12.84
CA ASP A 223 0.56 -8.15 14.20
C ASP A 223 1.35 -7.25 15.15
N HIS A 224 1.46 -7.61 16.44
CA HIS A 224 2.15 -6.77 17.43
C HIS A 224 3.65 -6.54 17.16
N ASN A 225 4.28 -7.32 16.29
CA ASN A 225 5.67 -7.12 15.87
C ASN A 225 5.79 -6.27 14.61
N ASP A 226 4.67 -5.99 13.93
CA ASP A 226 4.64 -5.25 12.69
C ASP A 226 4.98 -3.76 12.91
N LEU A 227 5.63 -3.14 11.92
CA LEU A 227 6.02 -1.74 12.00
C LEU A 227 4.81 -0.80 11.96
N ALA A 228 3.79 -1.10 11.14
CA ALA A 228 2.59 -0.28 11.08
C ALA A 228 1.86 -0.28 12.43
N TYR A 229 1.70 -1.46 13.07
CA TYR A 229 1.15 -1.55 14.42
C TYR A 229 1.88 -0.61 15.39
N ARG A 230 3.21 -0.69 15.44
CA ARG A 230 4.01 0.13 16.36
C ARG A 230 3.88 1.62 16.10
N LEU A 231 3.92 2.05 14.84
CA LEU A 231 3.90 3.46 14.50
C LEU A 231 2.51 4.08 14.70
N PHE A 232 1.44 3.38 14.35
CA PHE A 232 0.09 3.86 14.58
C PHE A 232 -0.25 3.90 16.07
N THR A 233 0.12 2.89 16.86
CA THR A 233 -0.11 2.89 18.32
C THR A 233 0.72 3.96 19.02
N GLU A 234 1.96 4.21 18.60
CA GLU A 234 2.78 5.33 19.06
C GLU A 234 2.13 6.68 18.78
N ALA A 235 1.45 6.81 17.64
CA ALA A 235 0.70 8.02 17.26
C ALA A 235 -0.64 8.16 18.01
N GLY A 236 -1.04 7.16 18.81
CA GLY A 236 -2.24 7.16 19.64
C GLY A 236 -3.46 6.49 19.01
N PHE A 237 -3.27 5.69 17.96
CA PHE A 237 -4.35 4.88 17.38
C PHE A 237 -4.51 3.56 18.15
N GLU A 238 -5.74 3.07 18.23
CA GLU A 238 -6.06 1.71 18.64
C GLU A 238 -6.09 0.80 17.42
N TRP A 239 -5.67 -0.44 17.58
CA TRP A 239 -5.68 -1.45 16.53
C TRP A 239 -6.85 -2.42 16.67
N GLY A 240 -7.64 -2.60 15.62
CA GLY A 240 -8.78 -3.51 15.62
C GLY A 240 -8.43 -5.00 15.80
N GLY A 241 -7.17 -5.38 15.57
CA GLY A 241 -6.66 -6.72 15.90
C GLY A 241 -6.62 -7.01 17.42
N ASP A 242 -6.67 -5.99 18.28
CA ASP A 242 -6.73 -6.15 19.74
C ASP A 242 -8.15 -6.32 20.27
N TRP A 243 -9.18 -6.04 19.48
CA TRP A 243 -10.57 -6.17 19.93
C TRP A 243 -10.93 -7.61 20.28
N THR A 244 -11.82 -7.79 21.23
CA THR A 244 -12.16 -9.12 21.76
C THR A 244 -13.40 -9.75 21.15
N SER A 245 -14.38 -8.93 20.75
CA SER A 245 -15.67 -9.40 20.18
C SER A 245 -15.61 -9.72 18.68
N LEU A 246 -14.60 -9.21 18.03
CA LEU A 246 -14.27 -9.40 16.62
C LEU A 246 -12.79 -9.04 16.43
N LYS A 247 -12.26 -9.31 15.26
CA LYS A 247 -10.92 -8.86 14.86
C LYS A 247 -11.01 -8.05 13.58
N ASP A 248 -10.29 -6.91 13.54
CA ASP A 248 -10.14 -6.12 12.35
C ASP A 248 -8.65 -5.81 12.15
N TYR A 249 -7.99 -6.72 11.47
CA TYR A 249 -6.52 -6.71 11.40
C TYR A 249 -5.94 -5.58 10.56
N GLN A 250 -6.76 -5.00 9.64
CA GLN A 250 -6.36 -3.86 8.81
C GLN A 250 -6.48 -2.52 9.54
N HIS A 251 -7.36 -2.46 10.55
CA HIS A 251 -7.99 -1.25 11.07
C HIS A 251 -7.22 -0.59 12.20
N PHE A 252 -6.95 0.70 12.06
CA PHE A 252 -6.43 1.58 13.10
C PHE A 252 -7.38 2.76 13.28
N GLU A 253 -7.87 3.01 14.50
CA GLU A 253 -8.77 4.14 14.78
C GLU A 253 -8.31 4.98 15.97
N ILE A 254 -8.77 6.24 16.02
CA ILE A 254 -8.42 7.16 17.11
C ILE A 254 -9.67 7.94 17.56
N ASP A 255 -9.73 8.25 18.84
CA ASP A 255 -10.66 9.22 19.42
C ASP A 255 -10.02 10.61 19.49
N LEU A 256 -10.86 11.66 19.34
CA LEU A 256 -10.47 13.07 19.46
C LEU A 256 -10.81 13.63 20.84
#